data_acbcfd3e179c57ff630fb6390ad5935c
#
_entry.id   acbcfd3e179c57ff630fb6390ad5935c
#
_cell.length_a   1.000
_cell.length_b   1.000
_cell.length_c   1.000
_cell.angle_alpha   90.00
_cell.angle_beta   90.00
_cell.angle_gamma   90.00
#
_symmetry.space_group_name_H-M   'P 1'
#
loop_
_entity.id
_entity.type
_entity.pdbx_description
1 polymer ?
#
loop_
_entity_poly.entity_id
_entity_poly.type
_entity_poly.pdbx_seq_one_letter_code
_entity_poly.pdbx_strand_id
1 'polypeptide(L)'
;MFTQINSLLKGITFILLMNLFFIYCTPHPKHLVPLTTVVMMTNLVPDSSVYHFYDSMHSATGVWPSIKKANELSGIKEIKIYRFEDKVVMEYSYPAGADLAKMDSLYLSADPSVKDWSKMMSNLQRALPGVDSTKKWVTLNLIHHYSNGEYLK
;
A
#
# COMPACT_ATOMS: atom_id res chain seq x y z
N MET A 1 -68.33 3.84 10.41
CA MET A 1 -67.45 2.89 11.09
C MET A 1 -66.40 2.26 10.13
N PHE A 2 -66.69 2.08 8.85
CA PHE A 2 -65.75 1.50 7.85
C PHE A 2 -64.63 2.43 7.37
N THR A 3 -64.77 3.75 7.45
CA THR A 3 -63.76 4.72 7.00
C THR A 3 -62.54 4.83 7.92
N GLN A 4 -62.67 4.55 9.20
CA GLN A 4 -61.56 4.61 10.15
C GLN A 4 -60.61 3.40 10.05
N ILE A 5 -61.11 2.23 9.68
CA ILE A 5 -60.33 0.99 9.54
C ILE A 5 -59.37 1.10 8.36
N ASN A 6 -59.78 1.72 7.25
CA ASN A 6 -58.93 1.91 6.05
C ASN A 6 -57.76 2.87 6.30
N SER A 7 -57.91 3.88 7.17
CA SER A 7 -56.85 4.81 7.52
C SER A 7 -55.79 4.13 8.38
N LEU A 8 -56.20 3.29 9.34
CA LEU A 8 -55.29 2.53 10.21
C LEU A 8 -54.47 1.50 9.41
N LEU A 9 -55.10 0.80 8.48
CA LEU A 9 -54.40 -0.19 7.63
C LEU A 9 -53.35 0.46 6.72
N LYS A 10 -53.64 1.63 6.15
CA LYS A 10 -52.67 2.39 5.32
C LYS A 10 -51.50 2.90 6.14
N GLY A 11 -51.71 3.32 7.39
CA GLY A 11 -50.63 3.73 8.29
C GLY A 11 -49.69 2.58 8.67
N ILE A 12 -50.22 1.40 8.96
CA ILE A 12 -49.44 0.21 9.33
C ILE A 12 -48.61 -0.28 8.13
N THR A 13 -49.20 -0.28 6.91
CA THR A 13 -48.47 -0.69 5.68
C THR A 13 -47.32 0.26 5.35
N PHE A 14 -47.52 1.57 5.57
CA PHE A 14 -46.46 2.55 5.34
C PHE A 14 -45.31 2.43 6.35
N ILE A 15 -45.60 2.17 7.61
CA ILE A 15 -44.59 1.96 8.65
C ILE A 15 -43.79 0.66 8.39
N LEU A 16 -44.44 -0.41 7.94
CA LEU A 16 -43.78 -1.67 7.58
C LEU A 16 -42.83 -1.52 6.37
N LEU A 17 -43.28 -0.79 5.34
CA LEU A 17 -42.47 -0.49 4.15
C LEU A 17 -41.24 0.39 4.51
N MET A 18 -41.38 1.36 5.40
CA MET A 18 -40.28 2.20 5.84
C MET A 18 -39.23 1.44 6.61
N ASN A 19 -39.61 0.46 7.44
CA ASN A 19 -38.66 -0.39 8.17
C ASN A 19 -37.89 -1.36 7.25
N LEU A 20 -38.47 -1.81 6.14
CA LEU A 20 -37.78 -2.62 5.14
C LEU A 20 -36.67 -1.86 4.41
N PHE A 21 -36.81 -0.54 4.23
CA PHE A 21 -35.76 0.29 3.61
C PHE A 21 -34.53 0.48 4.50
N PHE A 22 -34.68 0.49 5.82
CA PHE A 22 -33.53 0.62 6.76
C PHE A 22 -32.71 -0.66 6.90
N ILE A 23 -33.25 -1.84 6.59
CA ILE A 23 -32.53 -3.11 6.68
C ILE A 23 -31.54 -3.28 5.53
N TYR A 24 -31.76 -2.62 4.37
CA TYR A 24 -30.90 -2.73 3.19
C TYR A 24 -29.72 -1.74 3.15
N CYS A 25 -29.65 -0.78 4.08
CA CYS A 25 -28.59 0.22 4.14
C CYS A 25 -27.55 -0.01 5.24
N THR A 26 -27.38 -1.22 5.76
CA THR A 26 -26.20 -1.52 6.57
C THR A 26 -24.99 -1.58 5.65
N PRO A 27 -24.00 -0.68 5.79
CA PRO A 27 -22.76 -0.80 5.03
C PRO A 27 -22.15 -2.15 5.37
N HIS A 28 -21.98 -3.00 4.35
CA HIS A 28 -21.26 -4.26 4.51
C HIS A 28 -19.90 -3.92 5.12
N PRO A 29 -19.51 -4.55 6.24
CA PRO A 29 -18.18 -4.33 6.78
C PRO A 29 -17.18 -4.67 5.67
N LYS A 30 -16.38 -3.67 5.25
CA LYS A 30 -15.29 -3.91 4.31
C LYS A 30 -14.41 -4.97 4.95
N HIS A 31 -14.37 -6.15 4.37
CA HIS A 31 -13.50 -7.22 4.82
C HIS A 31 -12.06 -6.71 4.65
N LEU A 32 -11.46 -6.24 5.74
CA LEU A 32 -10.08 -5.76 5.72
C LEU A 32 -9.19 -6.97 5.46
N VAL A 33 -8.62 -7.03 4.27
CA VAL A 33 -7.64 -8.07 3.94
C VAL A 33 -6.40 -7.80 4.79
N PRO A 34 -5.94 -8.77 5.60
CA PRO A 34 -4.69 -8.61 6.35
C PRO A 34 -3.55 -8.24 5.42
N LEU A 35 -2.67 -7.35 5.88
CA LEU A 35 -1.50 -6.92 5.12
C LEU A 35 -0.24 -7.51 5.73
N THR A 36 0.70 -7.86 4.86
CA THR A 36 2.09 -8.12 5.22
C THR A 36 2.88 -6.86 4.89
N THR A 37 3.70 -6.39 5.84
CA THR A 37 4.58 -5.24 5.67
C THR A 37 6.03 -5.70 5.65
N VAL A 38 6.78 -5.22 4.67
CA VAL A 38 8.23 -5.44 4.54
C VAL A 38 8.93 -4.11 4.70
N VAL A 39 10.01 -4.10 5.48
CA VAL A 39 10.87 -2.93 5.67
C VAL A 39 12.25 -3.24 5.09
N MET A 40 12.75 -2.38 4.22
CA MET A 40 14.03 -2.53 3.56
C MET A 40 14.88 -1.28 3.71
N MET A 41 16.19 -1.43 3.60
CA MET A 41 17.15 -0.32 3.67
C MET A 41 18.16 -0.39 2.54
N THR A 42 18.58 0.78 2.05
CA THR A 42 19.68 0.97 1.10
C THR A 42 20.44 2.24 1.44
N ASN A 43 21.63 2.41 0.85
CA ASN A 43 22.32 3.70 0.82
C ASN A 43 22.17 4.36 -0.55
N LEU A 44 22.22 5.67 -0.58
CA LEU A 44 22.46 6.45 -1.81
C LEU A 44 23.96 6.72 -1.98
N VAL A 45 24.35 7.04 -3.19
CA VAL A 45 25.66 7.66 -3.45
C VAL A 45 25.73 8.95 -2.63
N PRO A 46 26.79 9.19 -1.82
CA PRO A 46 26.87 10.30 -0.88
C PRO A 46 27.16 11.62 -1.59
N ASP A 47 26.14 12.16 -2.22
CA ASP A 47 26.14 13.42 -2.97
C ASP A 47 24.79 14.12 -2.76
N SER A 48 24.83 15.39 -2.39
CA SER A 48 23.60 16.17 -2.16
C SER A 48 22.74 16.30 -3.40
N SER A 49 23.32 16.35 -4.59
CA SER A 49 22.57 16.38 -5.84
C SER A 49 21.81 15.07 -6.08
N VAL A 50 22.42 13.93 -5.71
CA VAL A 50 21.76 12.62 -5.75
C VAL A 50 20.57 12.57 -4.77
N TYR A 51 20.75 13.14 -3.57
CA TYR A 51 19.66 13.19 -2.58
C TYR A 51 18.46 14.01 -3.09
N HIS A 52 18.73 15.21 -3.58
CA HIS A 52 17.67 16.06 -4.15
C HIS A 52 16.98 15.42 -5.35
N PHE A 53 17.75 14.80 -6.25
CA PHE A 53 17.19 14.10 -7.39
C PHE A 53 16.32 12.90 -6.94
N TYR A 54 16.80 12.08 -6.02
CA TYR A 54 16.06 10.95 -5.48
C TYR A 54 14.74 11.39 -4.84
N ASP A 55 14.77 12.44 -4.00
CA ASP A 55 13.58 13.00 -3.36
C ASP A 55 12.59 13.53 -4.40
N SER A 56 13.08 14.26 -5.41
CA SER A 56 12.23 14.80 -6.46
C SER A 56 11.50 13.71 -7.25
N MET A 57 12.20 12.62 -7.57
CA MET A 57 11.64 11.48 -8.29
C MET A 57 10.59 10.72 -7.48
N HIS A 58 10.67 10.72 -6.15
CA HIS A 58 9.70 10.08 -5.25
C HIS A 58 8.61 11.05 -4.77
N SER A 59 8.59 12.29 -5.24
CA SER A 59 7.51 13.24 -4.94
C SER A 59 6.21 12.85 -5.65
N ALA A 60 5.07 13.41 -5.22
CA ALA A 60 3.76 13.14 -5.82
C ALA A 60 3.70 13.42 -7.33
N THR A 61 4.52 14.36 -7.83
CA THR A 61 4.60 14.74 -9.25
C THR A 61 5.79 14.11 -9.97
N GLY A 62 6.80 13.60 -9.26
CA GLY A 62 8.02 13.03 -9.83
C GLY A 62 7.91 11.56 -10.18
N VAL A 63 7.08 10.79 -9.48
CA VAL A 63 6.88 9.36 -9.76
C VAL A 63 6.23 9.18 -11.13
N TRP A 64 6.86 8.38 -11.98
CA TRP A 64 6.34 8.13 -13.33
C TRP A 64 4.98 7.45 -13.29
N PRO A 65 4.06 7.77 -14.22
CA PRO A 65 2.74 7.13 -14.31
C PRO A 65 2.83 5.60 -14.43
N SER A 66 3.85 5.08 -15.13
CA SER A 66 4.12 3.65 -15.27
C SER A 66 4.42 2.97 -13.92
N ILE A 67 5.10 3.64 -12.99
CA ILE A 67 5.39 3.12 -11.66
C ILE A 67 4.12 3.06 -10.81
N LYS A 68 3.26 4.08 -10.89
CA LYS A 68 1.95 4.06 -10.23
C LYS A 68 1.13 2.87 -10.72
N LYS A 69 1.05 2.69 -12.05
CA LYS A 69 0.37 1.55 -12.68
C LYS A 69 0.98 0.20 -12.26
N ALA A 70 2.32 0.11 -12.19
CA ALA A 70 3.01 -1.12 -11.77
C ALA A 70 2.70 -1.49 -10.32
N ASN A 71 2.68 -0.52 -9.39
CA ASN A 71 2.28 -0.73 -8.00
C ASN A 71 0.84 -1.24 -7.89
N GLU A 72 -0.09 -0.66 -8.65
CA GLU A 72 -1.49 -1.10 -8.66
C GLU A 72 -1.64 -2.53 -9.17
N LEU A 73 -1.03 -2.85 -10.31
CA LEU A 73 -1.11 -4.18 -10.95
C LEU A 73 -0.43 -5.27 -10.13
N SER A 74 0.68 -4.96 -9.47
CA SER A 74 1.37 -5.90 -8.58
C SER A 74 0.62 -6.16 -7.28
N GLY A 75 -0.35 -5.32 -6.92
CA GLY A 75 -1.14 -5.47 -5.71
C GLY A 75 -0.54 -4.82 -4.47
N ILE A 76 0.52 -4.02 -4.62
CA ILE A 76 1.07 -3.19 -3.54
C ILE A 76 -0.03 -2.24 -3.04
N LYS A 77 -0.17 -2.13 -1.71
CA LYS A 77 -1.22 -1.32 -1.06
C LYS A 77 -0.69 -0.01 -0.52
N GLU A 78 0.54 -0.01 -0.06
CA GLU A 78 1.18 1.17 0.49
C GLU A 78 2.69 1.08 0.27
N ILE A 79 3.34 2.22 0.00
CA ILE A 79 4.79 2.39 0.03
C ILE A 79 5.08 3.69 0.78
N LYS A 80 5.98 3.60 1.74
CA LYS A 80 6.56 4.75 2.44
C LYS A 80 8.06 4.73 2.27
N ILE A 81 8.64 5.86 1.95
CA ILE A 81 10.10 6.01 1.81
C ILE A 81 10.55 7.11 2.75
N TYR A 82 11.50 6.79 3.57
CA TYR A 82 12.13 7.70 4.52
C TYR A 82 13.59 7.86 4.15
N ARG A 83 14.11 9.08 4.20
CA ARG A 83 15.52 9.36 3.96
C ARG A 83 16.12 10.20 5.10
N PHE A 84 17.31 9.83 5.50
CA PHE A 84 18.21 10.64 6.32
C PHE A 84 19.60 10.58 5.71
N GLU A 85 20.07 11.70 5.18
CA GLU A 85 21.31 11.80 4.40
C GLU A 85 21.34 10.74 3.28
N ASP A 86 22.36 9.86 3.27
CA ASP A 86 22.50 8.76 2.31
C ASP A 86 21.71 7.50 2.68
N LYS A 87 21.02 7.48 3.82
CA LYS A 87 20.22 6.32 4.26
C LYS A 87 18.80 6.42 3.76
N VAL A 88 18.34 5.37 3.12
CA VAL A 88 16.93 5.25 2.68
C VAL A 88 16.32 4.00 3.31
N VAL A 89 15.17 4.18 3.93
CA VAL A 89 14.32 3.08 4.42
C VAL A 89 13.03 3.09 3.63
N MET A 90 12.66 1.95 3.08
CA MET A 90 11.39 1.73 2.41
C MET A 90 10.55 0.73 3.18
N GLU A 91 9.33 1.11 3.47
CA GLU A 91 8.29 0.25 3.99
C GLU A 91 7.24 0.05 2.89
N TYR A 92 6.89 -1.19 2.58
CA TYR A 92 5.79 -1.45 1.65
C TYR A 92 4.90 -2.58 2.16
N SER A 93 3.60 -2.49 1.83
CA SER A 93 2.59 -3.42 2.30
C SER A 93 1.83 -4.02 1.12
N TYR A 94 1.49 -5.31 1.26
CA TYR A 94 0.73 -6.08 0.28
C TYR A 94 -0.20 -7.09 1.00
N PRO A 95 -1.21 -7.67 0.33
CA PRO A 95 -2.11 -8.65 0.94
C PRO A 95 -1.36 -9.86 1.52
N ALA A 96 -1.68 -10.25 2.75
CA ALA A 96 -1.08 -11.42 3.36
C ALA A 96 -1.34 -12.68 2.52
N GLY A 97 -0.31 -13.52 2.36
CA GLY A 97 -0.36 -14.71 1.52
C GLY A 97 -0.23 -14.46 0.01
N ALA A 98 0.08 -13.23 -0.41
CA ALA A 98 0.33 -12.94 -1.83
C ALA A 98 1.55 -13.69 -2.36
N ASP A 99 1.49 -14.11 -3.60
CA ASP A 99 2.61 -14.71 -4.34
C ASP A 99 3.58 -13.60 -4.80
N LEU A 100 4.72 -13.48 -4.11
CA LEU A 100 5.72 -12.45 -4.39
C LEU A 100 6.31 -12.56 -5.80
N ALA A 101 6.55 -13.78 -6.31
CA ALA A 101 7.08 -13.98 -7.66
C ALA A 101 6.09 -13.48 -8.72
N LYS A 102 4.80 -13.74 -8.51
CA LYS A 102 3.74 -13.20 -9.37
C LYS A 102 3.65 -11.67 -9.26
N MET A 103 3.75 -11.10 -8.06
CA MET A 103 3.75 -9.65 -7.86
C MET A 103 4.90 -8.98 -8.61
N ASP A 104 6.13 -9.51 -8.50
CA ASP A 104 7.30 -9.00 -9.20
C ASP A 104 7.14 -9.10 -10.72
N SER A 105 6.60 -10.21 -11.22
CA SER A 105 6.31 -10.40 -12.63
C SER A 105 5.31 -9.37 -13.15
N LEU A 106 4.23 -9.11 -12.40
CA LEU A 106 3.21 -8.11 -12.75
C LEU A 106 3.79 -6.69 -12.71
N TYR A 107 4.62 -6.38 -11.71
CA TYR A 107 5.30 -5.08 -11.60
C TYR A 107 6.18 -4.81 -12.82
N LEU A 108 7.07 -5.76 -13.15
CA LEU A 108 8.04 -5.60 -14.26
C LEU A 108 7.38 -5.62 -15.64
N SER A 109 6.22 -6.26 -15.80
CA SER A 109 5.49 -6.34 -17.05
C SER A 109 4.46 -5.23 -17.26
N ALA A 110 4.22 -4.39 -16.25
CA ALA A 110 3.20 -3.35 -16.29
C ALA A 110 3.43 -2.32 -17.41
N ASP A 111 4.71 -2.00 -17.65
CA ASP A 111 5.13 -1.06 -18.69
C ASP A 111 6.65 -1.21 -18.96
N PRO A 112 7.15 -1.10 -20.20
CA PRO A 112 8.58 -1.17 -20.48
C PRO A 112 9.43 -0.17 -19.70
N SER A 113 8.93 1.03 -19.45
CA SER A 113 9.66 2.10 -18.73
C SER A 113 9.89 1.78 -17.24
N VAL A 114 9.22 0.77 -16.68
CA VAL A 114 9.48 0.31 -15.30
C VAL A 114 10.92 -0.18 -15.14
N LYS A 115 11.48 -0.82 -16.18
CA LYS A 115 12.88 -1.27 -16.17
C LYS A 115 13.85 -0.08 -16.20
N ASP A 116 13.52 0.95 -16.97
CA ASP A 116 14.33 2.17 -17.05
C ASP A 116 14.32 2.92 -15.71
N TRP A 117 13.16 3.04 -15.08
CA TRP A 117 13.04 3.56 -13.71
C TRP A 117 13.91 2.77 -12.74
N SER A 118 13.77 1.44 -12.72
CA SER A 118 14.52 0.57 -11.80
C SER A 118 16.03 0.70 -11.99
N LYS A 119 16.50 0.77 -13.24
CA LYS A 119 17.90 1.00 -13.58
C LYS A 119 18.37 2.37 -13.10
N MET A 120 17.60 3.42 -13.36
CA MET A 120 17.91 4.79 -12.93
C MET A 120 18.03 4.85 -11.39
N MET A 121 17.06 4.32 -10.65
CA MET A 121 17.09 4.28 -9.19
C MET A 121 18.27 3.47 -8.68
N SER A 122 18.55 2.31 -9.26
CA SER A 122 19.70 1.48 -8.88
C SER A 122 21.05 2.19 -9.05
N ASN A 123 21.19 3.08 -10.06
CA ASN A 123 22.41 3.85 -10.26
C ASN A 123 22.65 4.90 -9.16
N LEU A 124 21.59 5.35 -8.49
CA LEU A 124 21.68 6.29 -7.37
C LEU A 124 21.97 5.57 -6.03
N GLN A 125 21.81 4.24 -6.00
CA GLN A 125 21.91 3.41 -4.80
C GLN A 125 23.26 2.69 -4.74
N ARG A 126 23.70 2.38 -3.52
CA ARG A 126 24.83 1.50 -3.24
C ARG A 126 24.49 0.55 -2.08
N ALA A 127 25.17 -0.60 -2.06
CA ALA A 127 25.02 -1.57 -0.99
C ALA A 127 25.40 -0.98 0.38
N LEU A 128 24.78 -1.52 1.43
CA LEU A 128 25.18 -1.23 2.81
C LEU A 128 26.61 -1.77 3.09
N PRO A 129 27.36 -1.17 3.99
CA PRO A 129 28.66 -1.71 4.42
C PRO A 129 28.52 -3.17 4.88
N GLY A 130 29.43 -4.04 4.43
CA GLY A 130 29.41 -5.46 4.78
C GLY A 130 28.39 -6.32 4.02
N VAL A 131 27.63 -5.75 3.11
CA VAL A 131 26.69 -6.46 2.25
C VAL A 131 27.27 -6.62 0.84
N ASP A 132 26.95 -7.72 0.16
CA ASP A 132 27.29 -7.96 -1.23
C ASP A 132 26.89 -6.74 -2.10
N SER A 133 27.86 -6.22 -2.86
CA SER A 133 27.69 -5.01 -3.67
C SER A 133 26.59 -5.12 -4.74
N THR A 134 26.19 -6.32 -5.09
CA THR A 134 25.07 -6.58 -6.03
C THR A 134 23.70 -6.41 -5.37
N LYS A 135 23.64 -6.51 -4.04
CA LYS A 135 22.41 -6.38 -3.24
C LYS A 135 22.25 -4.94 -2.77
N LYS A 136 21.53 -4.14 -3.53
CA LYS A 136 21.26 -2.73 -3.17
C LYS A 136 20.35 -2.59 -1.96
N TRP A 137 19.31 -3.41 -1.89
CA TRP A 137 18.34 -3.39 -0.81
C TRP A 137 18.51 -4.57 0.15
N VAL A 138 18.39 -4.32 1.43
CA VAL A 138 18.46 -5.32 2.51
C VAL A 138 17.16 -5.28 3.29
N THR A 139 16.50 -6.42 3.43
CA THR A 139 15.33 -6.55 4.28
C THR A 139 15.73 -6.46 5.75
N LEU A 140 15.05 -5.61 6.52
CA LEU A 140 15.24 -5.47 7.95
C LEU A 140 14.37 -6.49 8.70
N ASN A 141 14.95 -7.09 9.72
CA ASN A 141 14.22 -8.00 10.60
C ASN A 141 13.48 -7.21 11.67
N LEU A 142 12.18 -7.46 11.82
CA LEU A 142 11.42 -6.97 12.96
C LEU A 142 11.93 -7.66 14.23
N ILE A 143 12.53 -6.93 15.15
CA ILE A 143 13.11 -7.48 16.40
C ILE A 143 12.22 -7.26 17.62
N HIS A 144 11.24 -6.36 17.51
CA HIS A 144 10.34 -6.03 18.61
C HIS A 144 9.01 -5.53 18.06
N HIS A 145 7.91 -6.04 18.56
CA HIS A 145 6.57 -5.61 18.22
C HIS A 145 5.69 -5.55 19.47
N TYR A 146 5.27 -4.34 19.83
CA TYR A 146 4.29 -4.10 20.89
C TYR A 146 3.05 -3.47 20.26
N SER A 147 1.89 -4.03 20.51
CA SER A 147 0.62 -3.51 20.01
C SER A 147 -0.52 -3.84 20.97
N ASN A 148 -1.40 -2.88 21.21
CA ASN A 148 -2.61 -3.05 22.03
C ASN A 148 -2.38 -3.66 23.42
N GLY A 149 -1.26 -3.36 24.05
CA GLY A 149 -0.91 -3.89 25.38
C GLY A 149 -0.14 -5.21 25.36
N GLU A 150 0.17 -5.77 24.20
CA GLU A 150 0.81 -7.07 24.05
C GLU A 150 2.11 -7.00 23.24
N TYR A 151 3.07 -7.87 23.58
CA TYR A 151 4.28 -8.11 22.81
C TYR A 151 4.03 -9.25 21.84
N LEU A 152 4.14 -8.99 20.55
CA LEU A 152 3.83 -9.95 19.49
C LEU A 152 5.10 -10.60 18.89
N LYS A 153 6.31 -10.09 19.23
CA LYS A 153 7.60 -10.61 18.83
C LYS A 153 8.71 -10.13 19.77
#